data_66f7cc35f99b588e62cdf7eb2b98d096
#
_entry.id   66f7cc35f99b588e62cdf7eb2b98d096
#
_cell.length_a   1.000
_cell.length_b   1.000
_cell.length_c   1.000
_cell.angle_alpha   90.00
_cell.angle_beta   90.00
_cell.angle_gamma   90.00
#
_symmetry.space_group_name_H-M   'P 1'
#
loop_
_entity.id
_entity.type
_entity.pdbx_description
1 polymer ?
#
loop_
_entity_poly.entity_id
_entity_poly.type
_entity_poly.pdbx_seq_one_letter_code
_entity_poly.pdbx_strand_id
1 'polypeptide(L)'
;MKRTLLLLSFVLTAAGLNAQSLAVHEMDTVLEVNSTAMADYGFSIDIKNVSSTDVDVYVRRAYHEMDCAFDSGYFCWDYCYGSDIDSSIGYINIQPGVVKGDFSGHVYSPTTGSSCSDSTRYVFYNGKDNSDSLSVWVTISAGPTVGTIELSVAESKVYPNPAVNVLHIETQKAGTFTLFNTLGEEVKRIYLVPGQNAVSVADCSNGIYLYSIDGSTFKRVVINH
;
A
#
# COMPACT_ATOMS: atom_id res chain seq x y z
N MET A 1 11.92 17.28 -74.65
CA MET A 1 11.48 16.28 -73.65
C MET A 1 11.29 17.00 -72.33
N LYS A 2 10.03 17.35 -71.98
CA LYS A 2 9.69 18.00 -70.64
C LYS A 2 9.37 16.94 -69.65
N ARG A 3 10.20 16.83 -68.58
CA ARG A 3 9.94 15.95 -67.43
C ARG A 3 9.02 16.67 -66.43
N THR A 4 7.79 16.20 -66.31
CA THR A 4 6.81 16.66 -65.32
C THR A 4 7.11 15.94 -63.99
N LEU A 5 7.51 16.72 -63.01
CA LEU A 5 7.74 16.20 -61.61
C LEU A 5 6.39 16.18 -60.89
N LEU A 6 5.86 14.99 -60.62
CA LEU A 6 4.67 14.82 -59.83
C LEU A 6 5.06 14.88 -58.35
N LEU A 7 4.71 15.96 -57.66
CA LEU A 7 4.80 16.08 -56.20
C LEU A 7 3.62 15.34 -55.57
N LEU A 8 3.90 14.16 -55.00
CA LEU A 8 2.94 13.39 -54.19
C LEU A 8 2.91 13.99 -52.79
N SER A 9 1.90 14.80 -52.47
CA SER A 9 1.68 15.33 -51.13
C SER A 9 1.12 14.20 -50.25
N PHE A 10 1.95 13.70 -49.35
CA PHE A 10 1.56 12.75 -48.32
C PHE A 10 0.80 13.52 -47.22
N VAL A 11 -0.52 13.44 -47.21
CA VAL A 11 -1.35 13.96 -46.12
C VAL A 11 -1.21 12.98 -44.97
N LEU A 12 -0.38 13.32 -43.98
CA LEU A 12 -0.28 12.60 -42.72
C LEU A 12 -1.56 12.91 -41.95
N THR A 13 -2.58 12.04 -42.00
CA THR A 13 -3.69 12.08 -41.07
C THR A 13 -3.13 11.67 -39.70
N ALA A 14 -2.91 12.64 -38.82
CA ALA A 14 -2.72 12.37 -37.41
C ALA A 14 -4.01 11.71 -36.90
N ALA A 15 -4.01 10.38 -36.86
CA ALA A 15 -4.99 9.66 -36.04
C ALA A 15 -4.79 10.15 -34.61
N GLY A 16 -5.77 10.86 -34.06
CA GLY A 16 -5.75 11.31 -32.67
C GLY A 16 -5.56 10.10 -31.80
N LEU A 17 -4.39 9.98 -31.22
CA LEU A 17 -4.20 9.10 -30.05
C LEU A 17 -5.12 9.69 -28.96
N ASN A 18 -6.25 9.04 -28.71
CA ASN A 18 -7.03 9.33 -27.53
C ASN A 18 -6.12 9.05 -26.34
N ALA A 19 -5.47 10.09 -25.85
CA ALA A 19 -4.68 9.99 -24.64
C ALA A 19 -5.67 9.76 -23.49
N GLN A 20 -5.51 8.67 -22.76
CA GLN A 20 -6.29 8.37 -21.56
C GLN A 20 -6.18 9.55 -20.59
N SER A 21 -7.32 10.08 -20.15
CA SER A 21 -7.37 11.24 -19.25
C SER A 21 -7.01 10.90 -17.80
N LEU A 22 -7.09 9.63 -17.41
CA LEU A 22 -6.92 9.18 -16.06
C LEU A 22 -5.68 8.26 -15.92
N ALA A 23 -4.97 8.41 -14.81
CA ALA A 23 -3.88 7.53 -14.42
C ALA A 23 -3.98 7.17 -12.93
N VAL A 24 -3.48 6.00 -12.55
CA VAL A 24 -3.26 5.67 -11.14
C VAL A 24 -2.09 6.52 -10.63
N HIS A 25 -2.27 7.15 -9.48
CA HIS A 25 -1.21 7.85 -8.76
C HIS A 25 -0.58 6.96 -7.70
N GLU A 26 -1.41 6.37 -6.86
CA GLU A 26 -1.03 5.40 -5.82
C GLU A 26 -2.18 4.41 -5.65
N MET A 27 -1.87 3.17 -5.30
CA MET A 27 -2.89 2.15 -5.03
C MET A 27 -2.35 0.98 -4.22
N ASP A 28 -3.23 0.38 -3.44
CA ASP A 28 -3.02 -0.93 -2.87
C ASP A 28 -3.34 -2.00 -3.93
N THR A 29 -2.36 -2.81 -4.30
CA THR A 29 -2.55 -3.88 -5.31
C THR A 29 -2.98 -5.19 -4.70
N VAL A 30 -2.69 -5.40 -3.42
CA VAL A 30 -3.03 -6.59 -2.64
C VAL A 30 -3.57 -6.18 -1.29
N LEU A 31 -4.70 -6.73 -0.91
CA LEU A 31 -5.30 -6.60 0.42
C LEU A 31 -5.18 -7.93 1.15
N GLU A 32 -4.46 -7.93 2.26
CA GLU A 32 -4.33 -9.09 3.14
C GLU A 32 -5.44 -9.07 4.21
N VAL A 33 -6.21 -10.15 4.30
CA VAL A 33 -7.38 -10.27 5.17
C VAL A 33 -7.21 -11.45 6.11
N ASN A 34 -7.43 -11.20 7.41
CA ASN A 34 -7.45 -12.29 8.39
C ASN A 34 -8.80 -13.03 8.34
N SER A 35 -8.78 -14.32 7.99
CA SER A 35 -9.98 -15.14 7.86
C SER A 35 -10.47 -15.75 9.19
N THR A 36 -9.86 -15.44 10.33
CA THR A 36 -10.24 -16.01 11.64
C THR A 36 -11.15 -15.09 12.47
N ALA A 37 -11.30 -13.83 12.08
CA ALA A 37 -12.13 -12.86 12.79
C ALA A 37 -12.88 -11.97 11.82
N MET A 38 -14.16 -11.72 12.06
CA MET A 38 -14.93 -10.78 11.27
C MET A 38 -14.41 -9.36 11.48
N ALA A 39 -13.90 -8.74 10.42
CA ALA A 39 -13.47 -7.36 10.42
C ALA A 39 -13.68 -6.74 9.04
N ASP A 40 -13.78 -5.42 8.99
CA ASP A 40 -13.79 -4.63 7.77
C ASP A 40 -12.36 -4.32 7.36
N TYR A 41 -11.99 -4.70 6.15
CA TYR A 41 -10.68 -4.45 5.55
C TYR A 41 -10.86 -3.56 4.33
N GLY A 42 -10.06 -2.49 4.26
CA GLY A 42 -10.12 -1.51 3.19
C GLY A 42 -8.81 -1.40 2.40
N PHE A 43 -8.93 -1.01 1.15
CA PHE A 43 -7.83 -0.62 0.27
C PHE A 43 -8.17 0.69 -0.44
N SER A 44 -7.15 1.40 -0.92
CA SER A 44 -7.31 2.69 -1.58
C SER A 44 -6.74 2.69 -3.00
N ILE A 45 -7.29 3.57 -3.84
CA ILE A 45 -6.79 3.84 -5.19
C ILE A 45 -6.87 5.34 -5.43
N ASP A 46 -5.71 5.96 -5.61
CA ASP A 46 -5.60 7.38 -5.93
C ASP A 46 -5.58 7.59 -7.44
N ILE A 47 -6.50 8.40 -7.93
CA ILE A 47 -6.67 8.69 -9.36
C ILE A 47 -6.22 10.10 -9.67
N LYS A 48 -5.38 10.24 -10.72
CA LYS A 48 -4.90 11.51 -11.23
C LYS A 48 -5.50 11.81 -12.59
N ASN A 49 -5.98 13.04 -12.77
CA ASN A 49 -6.28 13.57 -14.10
C ASN A 49 -4.98 14.02 -14.78
N VAL A 50 -4.59 13.34 -15.85
CA VAL A 50 -3.39 13.65 -16.66
C VAL A 50 -3.71 14.42 -17.94
N SER A 51 -4.99 14.73 -18.17
CA SER A 51 -5.45 15.55 -19.30
C SER A 51 -5.31 17.05 -19.04
N SER A 52 -5.65 17.86 -20.01
CA SER A 52 -5.65 19.33 -19.91
C SER A 52 -7.03 19.94 -19.57
N THR A 53 -8.06 19.11 -19.34
CA THR A 53 -9.44 19.54 -19.05
C THR A 53 -9.95 18.82 -17.80
N ASP A 54 -10.96 19.41 -17.17
CA ASP A 54 -11.68 18.78 -16.06
C ASP A 54 -12.36 17.49 -16.53
N VAL A 55 -12.29 16.44 -15.70
CA VAL A 55 -12.93 15.15 -15.96
C VAL A 55 -13.90 14.83 -14.84
N ASP A 56 -15.15 14.54 -15.20
CA ASP A 56 -16.18 14.03 -14.30
C ASP A 56 -16.04 12.51 -14.22
N VAL A 57 -15.43 12.02 -13.13
CA VAL A 57 -15.03 10.63 -13.00
C VAL A 57 -16.08 9.83 -12.24
N TYR A 58 -16.57 8.80 -12.87
CA TYR A 58 -17.38 7.75 -12.27
C TYR A 58 -16.55 6.50 -12.04
N VAL A 59 -17.02 5.61 -11.17
CA VAL A 59 -16.39 4.32 -10.93
C VAL A 59 -17.40 3.20 -11.02
N ARG A 60 -16.97 2.05 -11.53
CA ARG A 60 -17.76 0.81 -11.48
C ARG A 60 -16.87 -0.37 -11.10
N ARG A 61 -17.44 -1.29 -10.32
CA ARG A 61 -16.90 -2.62 -10.09
C ARG A 61 -17.29 -3.47 -11.30
N ALA A 62 -16.33 -3.74 -12.20
CA ALA A 62 -16.61 -4.38 -13.48
C ALA A 62 -16.47 -5.91 -13.42
N TYR A 63 -15.79 -6.42 -12.41
CA TYR A 63 -15.59 -7.85 -12.18
C TYR A 63 -15.24 -8.06 -10.71
N HIS A 64 -15.81 -9.08 -10.10
CA HIS A 64 -15.34 -9.63 -8.86
C HIS A 64 -15.49 -11.16 -8.92
N GLU A 65 -14.44 -11.86 -8.65
CA GLU A 65 -14.43 -13.29 -8.37
C GLU A 65 -14.53 -13.45 -6.86
N MET A 66 -15.49 -14.23 -6.40
CA MET A 66 -15.81 -14.37 -4.97
C MET A 66 -15.75 -15.84 -4.56
N ASP A 67 -14.57 -16.47 -4.75
CA ASP A 67 -14.33 -17.84 -4.26
C ASP A 67 -14.19 -17.88 -2.73
N CYS A 68 -13.88 -16.74 -2.14
CA CYS A 68 -13.60 -16.60 -0.72
C CYS A 68 -14.83 -16.37 0.16
N ALA A 69 -16.04 -16.52 -0.31
CA ALA A 69 -17.24 -16.22 0.47
C ALA A 69 -17.13 -14.93 1.33
N PHE A 70 -16.52 -13.88 0.78
CA PHE A 70 -16.58 -12.55 1.36
C PHE A 70 -18.03 -12.10 1.27
N ASP A 71 -18.75 -12.14 2.39
CA ASP A 71 -20.20 -11.99 2.44
C ASP A 71 -20.73 -10.63 1.92
N SER A 72 -19.88 -9.62 1.84
CA SER A 72 -20.27 -8.33 1.28
C SER A 72 -19.06 -7.42 1.10
N GLY A 73 -18.78 -7.04 -0.13
CA GLY A 73 -17.84 -5.96 -0.43
C GLY A 73 -18.62 -4.70 -0.79
N TYR A 74 -18.17 -3.55 -0.31
CA TYR A 74 -18.69 -2.25 -0.74
C TYR A 74 -17.53 -1.37 -1.23
N PHE A 75 -17.84 -0.32 -1.95
CA PHE A 75 -16.86 0.67 -2.32
C PHE A 75 -17.40 2.09 -2.09
N CYS A 76 -16.51 3.01 -1.81
CA CYS A 76 -16.83 4.43 -1.67
C CYS A 76 -16.15 5.23 -2.79
N TRP A 77 -16.86 6.23 -3.32
CA TRP A 77 -16.38 7.22 -4.25
C TRP A 77 -16.94 8.59 -3.86
N ASP A 78 -18.01 9.05 -4.46
CA ASP A 78 -18.80 10.20 -4.01
C ASP A 78 -19.68 9.85 -2.79
N TYR A 79 -20.14 8.62 -2.73
CA TYR A 79 -20.82 7.95 -1.61
C TYR A 79 -20.31 6.52 -1.48
N CYS A 80 -20.74 5.83 -0.41
CA CYS A 80 -20.46 4.41 -0.26
C CYS A 80 -21.62 3.58 -0.85
N TYR A 81 -21.28 2.62 -1.70
CA TYR A 81 -22.19 1.76 -2.47
C TYR A 81 -22.07 0.33 -1.97
N GLY A 82 -23.19 -0.25 -1.56
CA GLY A 82 -23.27 -1.62 -1.05
C GLY A 82 -22.93 -2.70 -2.06
N SER A 83 -22.94 -3.95 -1.61
CA SER A 83 -22.55 -5.12 -2.42
C SER A 83 -23.41 -5.36 -3.65
N ASP A 84 -24.63 -4.86 -3.65
CA ASP A 84 -25.63 -4.97 -4.71
C ASP A 84 -25.54 -3.87 -5.78
N ILE A 85 -24.65 -2.89 -5.59
CA ILE A 85 -24.47 -1.76 -6.50
C ILE A 85 -23.06 -1.79 -7.08
N ASP A 86 -22.97 -1.95 -8.40
CA ASP A 86 -21.69 -2.06 -9.10
C ASP A 86 -21.19 -0.76 -9.74
N SER A 87 -21.97 0.31 -9.70
CA SER A 87 -21.57 1.59 -10.30
C SER A 87 -21.94 2.77 -9.41
N SER A 88 -21.03 3.74 -9.31
CA SER A 88 -21.35 5.00 -8.66
C SER A 88 -22.50 5.70 -9.38
N ILE A 89 -23.39 6.35 -8.61
CA ILE A 89 -24.48 7.16 -9.14
C ILE A 89 -23.97 8.59 -9.41
N GLY A 90 -23.13 9.08 -8.53
CA GLY A 90 -22.49 10.37 -8.67
C GLY A 90 -21.05 10.28 -9.21
N TYR A 91 -20.45 11.43 -9.42
CA TYR A 91 -19.09 11.55 -9.92
C TYR A 91 -18.27 12.51 -9.05
N ILE A 92 -16.95 12.40 -9.15
CA ILE A 92 -16.02 13.39 -8.63
C ILE A 92 -15.40 14.13 -9.81
N ASN A 93 -15.48 15.47 -9.81
CA ASN A 93 -14.79 16.30 -10.79
C ASN A 93 -13.31 16.41 -10.41
N ILE A 94 -12.42 16.01 -11.34
CA ILE A 94 -10.98 16.09 -11.15
C ILE A 94 -10.40 17.07 -12.15
N GLN A 95 -9.81 18.15 -11.63
CA GLN A 95 -9.14 19.18 -12.44
C GLN A 95 -7.80 18.66 -13.02
N PRO A 96 -7.28 19.26 -14.10
CA PRO A 96 -5.99 18.91 -14.68
C PRO A 96 -4.86 18.84 -13.64
N GLY A 97 -4.13 17.73 -13.62
CA GLY A 97 -3.00 17.50 -12.73
C GLY A 97 -3.34 17.16 -11.27
N VAL A 98 -4.62 17.26 -10.88
CA VAL A 98 -5.08 16.96 -9.50
C VAL A 98 -5.16 15.47 -9.28
N VAL A 99 -4.77 15.04 -8.08
CA VAL A 99 -4.94 13.68 -7.56
C VAL A 99 -6.12 13.66 -6.61
N LYS A 100 -6.93 12.60 -6.69
CA LYS A 100 -8.03 12.31 -5.79
C LYS A 100 -7.87 10.92 -5.17
N GLY A 101 -7.83 10.89 -3.83
CA GLY A 101 -7.75 9.69 -3.00
C GLY A 101 -9.10 9.38 -2.32
N ASP A 102 -10.20 9.71 -3.00
CA ASP A 102 -11.55 9.53 -2.42
C ASP A 102 -12.07 8.10 -2.60
N PHE A 103 -11.37 7.26 -3.40
CA PHE A 103 -11.79 5.88 -3.60
C PHE A 103 -11.27 4.97 -2.49
N SER A 104 -12.19 4.18 -1.92
CA SER A 104 -11.85 3.02 -1.09
C SER A 104 -12.73 1.82 -1.44
N GLY A 105 -12.12 0.65 -1.51
CA GLY A 105 -12.83 -0.63 -1.59
C GLY A 105 -12.75 -1.34 -0.25
N HIS A 106 -13.81 -2.04 0.12
CA HIS A 106 -13.94 -2.70 1.41
C HIS A 106 -14.47 -4.11 1.26
N VAL A 107 -13.97 -5.02 2.09
CA VAL A 107 -14.47 -6.39 2.21
C VAL A 107 -14.55 -6.78 3.68
N TYR A 108 -15.57 -7.56 4.02
CA TYR A 108 -15.64 -8.21 5.33
C TYR A 108 -14.95 -9.57 5.27
N SER A 109 -14.11 -9.85 6.24
CA SER A 109 -13.38 -11.11 6.27
C SER A 109 -14.31 -12.31 6.42
N PRO A 110 -14.08 -13.42 5.67
CA PRO A 110 -14.76 -14.65 5.93
C PRO A 110 -14.28 -15.24 7.27
N THR A 111 -15.18 -15.75 8.10
CA THR A 111 -14.83 -16.40 9.37
C THR A 111 -14.50 -17.88 9.23
N THR A 112 -14.13 -18.32 8.02
CA THR A 112 -13.94 -19.74 7.70
C THR A 112 -12.59 -20.30 8.17
N GLY A 113 -11.60 -19.44 8.47
CA GLY A 113 -10.24 -19.85 8.79
C GLY A 113 -9.48 -20.47 7.60
N SER A 114 -10.06 -20.43 6.40
CA SER A 114 -9.47 -20.99 5.19
C SER A 114 -8.65 -19.93 4.43
N SER A 115 -7.62 -20.37 3.73
CA SER A 115 -6.89 -19.52 2.79
C SER A 115 -7.59 -19.52 1.44
N CYS A 116 -7.76 -18.33 0.88
CA CYS A 116 -8.32 -18.14 -0.46
C CYS A 116 -7.83 -16.81 -1.06
N SER A 117 -8.04 -16.61 -2.35
CA SER A 117 -7.65 -15.38 -3.03
C SER A 117 -8.68 -15.03 -4.09
N ASP A 118 -9.13 -13.78 -4.06
CA ASP A 118 -10.06 -13.20 -5.02
C ASP A 118 -9.47 -12.02 -5.76
N SER A 119 -10.08 -11.63 -6.86
CA SER A 119 -9.68 -10.46 -7.63
C SER A 119 -10.88 -9.60 -7.98
N THR A 120 -10.74 -8.31 -7.75
CA THR A 120 -11.76 -7.32 -8.11
C THR A 120 -11.19 -6.34 -9.11
N ARG A 121 -11.95 -6.01 -10.16
CA ARG A 121 -11.62 -4.99 -11.15
C ARG A 121 -12.51 -3.78 -10.99
N TYR A 122 -11.90 -2.63 -10.77
CA TYR A 122 -12.57 -1.35 -10.82
C TYR A 122 -12.22 -0.61 -12.12
N VAL A 123 -13.21 0.10 -12.67
CA VAL A 123 -13.04 0.92 -13.86
C VAL A 123 -13.48 2.34 -13.53
N PHE A 124 -12.52 3.26 -13.56
CA PHE A 124 -12.76 4.69 -13.48
C PHE A 124 -12.95 5.22 -14.90
N TYR A 125 -14.01 5.96 -15.16
CA TYR A 125 -14.30 6.41 -16.51
C TYR A 125 -14.82 7.85 -16.55
N ASN A 126 -14.53 8.51 -17.66
CA ASN A 126 -15.01 9.84 -17.95
C ASN A 126 -16.50 9.80 -18.30
N GLY A 127 -17.33 10.50 -17.53
CA GLY A 127 -18.79 10.52 -17.75
C GLY A 127 -19.22 11.13 -19.10
N LYS A 128 -18.33 11.85 -19.78
CA LYS A 128 -18.60 12.41 -21.12
C LYS A 128 -18.14 11.48 -22.25
N ASP A 129 -17.24 10.55 -21.96
CA ASP A 129 -16.70 9.57 -22.91
C ASP A 129 -16.30 8.29 -22.18
N ASN A 130 -17.19 7.30 -22.16
CA ASN A 130 -16.95 6.02 -21.49
C ASN A 130 -15.81 5.20 -22.10
N SER A 131 -15.31 5.55 -23.29
CA SER A 131 -14.12 4.92 -23.88
C SER A 131 -12.83 5.41 -23.23
N ASP A 132 -12.86 6.63 -22.66
CA ASP A 132 -11.79 7.18 -21.85
C ASP A 132 -11.92 6.63 -20.42
N SER A 133 -11.27 5.52 -20.16
CA SER A 133 -11.41 4.78 -18.90
C SER A 133 -10.09 4.13 -18.47
N LEU A 134 -9.93 4.00 -17.15
CA LEU A 134 -8.81 3.39 -16.47
C LEU A 134 -9.30 2.14 -15.73
N SER A 135 -8.75 0.98 -16.05
CA SER A 135 -9.05 -0.28 -15.35
C SER A 135 -7.93 -0.64 -14.38
N VAL A 136 -8.29 -0.98 -13.15
CA VAL A 136 -7.36 -1.43 -12.10
C VAL A 136 -7.84 -2.74 -11.49
N TRP A 137 -6.89 -3.59 -11.13
CA TRP A 137 -7.14 -4.85 -10.44
C TRP A 137 -6.58 -4.80 -9.04
N VAL A 138 -7.35 -5.29 -8.09
CA VAL A 138 -6.93 -5.50 -6.70
C VAL A 138 -7.13 -6.97 -6.37
N THR A 139 -6.07 -7.59 -5.84
CA THR A 139 -6.12 -8.95 -5.32
C THR A 139 -6.43 -8.92 -3.83
N ILE A 140 -7.36 -9.74 -3.39
CA ILE A 140 -7.74 -9.86 -1.98
C ILE A 140 -7.35 -11.26 -1.54
N SER A 141 -6.38 -11.35 -0.63
CA SER A 141 -5.89 -12.63 -0.09
C SER A 141 -6.36 -12.79 1.34
N ALA A 142 -7.18 -13.79 1.59
CA ALA A 142 -7.60 -14.16 2.93
C ALA A 142 -6.86 -15.42 3.40
N GLY A 143 -6.48 -15.42 4.66
CA GLY A 143 -5.88 -16.59 5.27
C GLY A 143 -5.97 -16.55 6.78
N PRO A 144 -5.85 -17.70 7.48
CA PRO A 144 -5.59 -17.66 8.89
C PRO A 144 -4.25 -16.94 9.05
N THR A 145 -4.25 -15.80 9.69
CA THR A 145 -2.99 -15.20 10.12
C THR A 145 -2.36 -16.19 11.09
N VAL A 146 -1.46 -17.03 10.61
CA VAL A 146 -0.43 -17.62 11.45
C VAL A 146 0.39 -16.39 11.82
N GLY A 147 0.03 -15.81 13.00
CA GLY A 147 0.50 -14.48 13.35
C GLY A 147 1.98 -14.27 13.12
N THR A 148 2.35 -13.57 12.05
CA THR A 148 3.16 -12.41 12.30
C THR A 148 2.14 -11.39 12.80
N ILE A 149 1.94 -11.35 14.11
CA ILE A 149 1.48 -10.14 14.73
C ILE A 149 2.51 -9.12 14.24
N GLU A 150 2.17 -8.26 13.27
CA GLU A 150 2.67 -6.92 13.35
C GLU A 150 2.07 -6.41 14.66
N LEU A 151 2.74 -6.75 15.73
CA LEU A 151 2.70 -5.91 16.89
C LEU A 151 2.98 -4.53 16.30
N SER A 152 1.96 -3.68 16.31
CA SER A 152 2.22 -2.25 16.27
C SER A 152 3.27 -2.05 17.36
N VAL A 153 4.52 -2.10 16.94
CA VAL A 153 5.65 -1.89 17.82
C VAL A 153 5.45 -0.45 18.21
N ALA A 154 4.88 -0.23 19.38
CA ALA A 154 4.95 1.06 20.03
C ALA A 154 6.41 1.44 19.86
N GLU A 155 6.67 2.45 19.04
CA GLU A 155 7.95 2.69 18.40
C GLU A 155 9.02 2.81 19.48
N SER A 156 9.71 1.70 19.76
CA SER A 156 10.77 1.69 20.75
C SER A 156 11.89 2.58 20.23
N LYS A 157 12.23 3.62 20.97
CA LYS A 157 13.31 4.54 20.59
C LYS A 157 14.61 4.03 21.19
N VAL A 158 15.62 3.90 20.35
CA VAL A 158 16.97 3.51 20.74
C VAL A 158 17.91 4.67 20.40
N TYR A 159 18.55 5.22 21.43
CA TYR A 159 19.41 6.39 21.31
C TYR A 159 20.51 6.40 22.39
N PRO A 160 21.61 7.17 22.18
CA PRO A 160 21.99 7.86 20.96
C PRO A 160 22.47 6.89 19.87
N ASN A 161 22.47 7.35 18.62
CA ASN A 161 23.12 6.64 17.52
C ASN A 161 23.89 7.66 16.68
N PRO A 162 25.24 7.67 16.73
CA PRO A 162 26.14 6.71 17.39
C PRO A 162 26.07 6.72 18.91
N ALA A 163 26.29 5.56 19.52
CA ALA A 163 26.42 5.37 20.96
C ALA A 163 27.88 5.33 21.38
N VAL A 164 28.18 5.88 22.57
CA VAL A 164 29.55 5.85 23.14
C VAL A 164 29.64 4.73 24.18
N ASN A 165 28.98 4.85 25.31
CA ASN A 165 29.06 3.89 26.40
C ASN A 165 27.73 3.23 26.75
N VAL A 166 26.62 3.90 26.46
CA VAL A 166 25.29 3.46 26.85
C VAL A 166 24.31 3.71 25.71
N LEU A 167 23.45 2.72 25.45
CA LEU A 167 22.24 2.84 24.67
C LEU A 167 21.05 2.99 25.59
N HIS A 168 20.24 3.99 25.39
CA HIS A 168 18.94 4.14 26.02
C HIS A 168 17.86 3.55 25.13
N ILE A 169 16.95 2.79 25.72
CA ILE A 169 15.84 2.16 25.03
C ILE A 169 14.56 2.57 25.72
N GLU A 170 13.75 3.35 25.05
CA GLU A 170 12.42 3.72 25.52
C GLU A 170 11.39 2.78 24.88
N THR A 171 10.62 2.06 25.67
CA THR A 171 9.61 1.10 25.21
C THR A 171 8.34 1.19 26.04
N GLN A 172 7.19 0.95 25.42
CA GLN A 172 5.90 0.91 26.11
C GLN A 172 5.53 -0.48 26.60
N LYS A 173 6.23 -1.52 26.16
CA LYS A 173 5.97 -2.93 26.53
C LYS A 173 7.25 -3.59 27.04
N ALA A 174 7.07 -4.57 27.93
CA ALA A 174 8.15 -5.48 28.28
C ALA A 174 8.56 -6.32 27.06
N GLY A 175 9.85 -6.65 26.96
CA GLY A 175 10.37 -7.41 25.82
C GLY A 175 11.85 -7.74 25.98
N THR A 176 12.47 -8.33 24.99
CA THR A 176 13.89 -8.69 24.97
C THR A 176 14.62 -7.90 23.91
N PHE A 177 15.58 -7.07 24.33
CA PHE A 177 16.54 -6.42 23.43
C PHE A 177 17.73 -7.34 23.21
N THR A 178 18.09 -7.56 21.95
CA THR A 178 19.27 -8.33 21.55
C THR A 178 20.12 -7.52 20.58
N LEU A 179 21.41 -7.42 20.87
CA LEU A 179 22.41 -6.75 20.04
C LEU A 179 23.28 -7.80 19.34
N PHE A 180 23.50 -7.63 18.05
CA PHE A 180 24.28 -8.53 17.20
C PHE A 180 25.45 -7.77 16.54
N ASN A 181 26.57 -8.45 16.35
CA ASN A 181 27.63 -7.95 15.49
C ASN A 181 27.27 -8.17 14.00
N THR A 182 28.14 -7.71 13.10
CA THR A 182 27.95 -7.83 11.64
C THR A 182 28.02 -9.28 11.12
N LEU A 183 28.50 -10.22 11.92
CA LEU A 183 28.50 -11.66 11.62
C LEU A 183 27.21 -12.36 12.06
N GLY A 184 26.32 -11.61 12.73
CA GLY A 184 25.08 -12.16 13.28
C GLY A 184 25.23 -12.85 14.64
N GLU A 185 26.39 -12.71 15.28
CA GLU A 185 26.61 -13.26 16.62
C GLU A 185 25.98 -12.34 17.67
N GLU A 186 25.29 -12.93 18.64
CA GLU A 186 24.72 -12.21 19.76
C GLU A 186 25.81 -11.66 20.67
N VAL A 187 25.83 -10.35 20.85
CA VAL A 187 26.79 -9.64 21.68
C VAL A 187 26.21 -9.32 23.06
N LYS A 188 24.92 -8.94 23.10
CA LYS A 188 24.20 -8.64 24.35
C LYS A 188 22.74 -9.01 24.24
N ARG A 189 22.19 -9.42 25.39
CA ARG A 189 20.76 -9.66 25.57
C ARG A 189 20.31 -9.11 26.92
N ILE A 190 19.26 -8.30 26.91
CA ILE A 190 18.65 -7.81 28.16
C ILE A 190 17.12 -7.86 28.06
N TYR A 191 16.48 -8.02 29.21
CA TYR A 191 15.05 -7.89 29.32
C TYR A 191 14.67 -6.42 29.56
N LEU A 192 13.74 -5.90 28.74
CA LEU A 192 13.22 -4.55 28.84
C LEU A 192 11.97 -4.51 29.68
N VAL A 193 11.86 -3.47 30.51
CA VAL A 193 10.60 -3.11 31.19
C VAL A 193 9.97 -1.89 30.51
N PRO A 194 8.65 -1.70 30.61
CA PRO A 194 8.00 -0.49 30.09
C PRO A 194 8.64 0.77 30.67
N GLY A 195 8.91 1.76 29.82
CA GLY A 195 9.62 3.00 30.15
C GLY A 195 11.05 3.03 29.60
N GLN A 196 11.94 3.69 30.32
CA GLN A 196 13.34 3.86 29.94
C GLN A 196 14.21 2.72 30.49
N ASN A 197 14.99 2.12 29.60
CA ASN A 197 16.00 1.11 29.89
C ASN A 197 17.37 1.60 29.43
N ALA A 198 18.44 1.10 30.02
CA ALA A 198 19.81 1.44 29.66
C ALA A 198 20.65 0.18 29.47
N VAL A 199 21.39 0.12 28.36
CA VAL A 199 22.30 -0.99 28.04
C VAL A 199 23.70 -0.45 27.93
N SER A 200 24.63 -0.97 28.74
CA SER A 200 26.04 -0.64 28.58
C SER A 200 26.59 -1.30 27.31
N VAL A 201 27.24 -0.50 26.46
CA VAL A 201 27.96 -0.93 25.26
C VAL A 201 29.44 -0.57 25.34
N ALA A 202 29.92 -0.18 26.52
CA ALA A 202 31.30 0.24 26.75
C ALA A 202 32.35 -0.86 26.48
N ASP A 203 31.95 -2.12 26.55
CA ASP A 203 32.75 -3.30 26.25
C ASP A 203 32.65 -3.78 24.79
N CYS A 204 31.81 -3.13 23.97
CA CYS A 204 31.70 -3.42 22.55
C CYS A 204 32.77 -2.67 21.75
N SER A 205 33.32 -3.26 20.70
CA SER A 205 34.26 -2.58 19.80
C SER A 205 33.54 -1.51 18.97
N ASN A 206 34.29 -0.49 18.52
CA ASN A 206 33.78 0.48 17.58
C ASN A 206 33.30 -0.23 16.29
N GLY A 207 32.10 0.10 15.82
CA GLY A 207 31.57 -0.53 14.62
C GLY A 207 30.07 -0.41 14.45
N ILE A 208 29.60 -1.11 13.43
CA ILE A 208 28.16 -1.25 13.13
C ILE A 208 27.63 -2.50 13.81
N TYR A 209 26.50 -2.37 14.47
CA TYR A 209 25.76 -3.45 15.11
C TYR A 209 24.31 -3.45 14.61
N LEU A 210 23.68 -4.61 14.70
CA LEU A 210 22.25 -4.76 14.50
C LEU A 210 21.60 -5.06 15.85
N TYR A 211 20.43 -4.52 16.07
CA TYR A 211 19.62 -4.87 17.24
C TYR A 211 18.22 -5.27 16.84
N SER A 212 17.61 -6.11 17.64
CA SER A 212 16.17 -6.41 17.57
C SER A 212 15.54 -6.33 18.95
N ILE A 213 14.24 -6.05 18.98
CA ILE A 213 13.40 -6.18 20.17
C ILE A 213 12.42 -7.30 19.85
N ASP A 214 12.40 -8.34 20.70
CA ASP A 214 11.61 -9.57 20.54
C ASP A 214 11.81 -10.31 19.20
N GLY A 215 12.97 -10.13 18.56
CA GLY A 215 13.32 -10.80 17.32
C GLY A 215 12.53 -10.34 16.07
N SER A 216 11.71 -9.29 16.16
CA SER A 216 10.78 -8.90 15.11
C SER A 216 11.46 -8.17 13.94
N THR A 217 12.16 -7.09 14.22
CA THR A 217 12.78 -6.26 13.17
C THR A 217 14.20 -5.91 13.56
N PHE A 218 15.13 -6.04 12.60
CA PHE A 218 16.54 -5.65 12.82
C PHE A 218 16.75 -4.20 12.40
N LYS A 219 17.27 -3.40 13.34
CA LYS A 219 17.66 -1.99 13.11
C LYS A 219 19.15 -1.82 13.36
N ARG A 220 19.75 -0.85 12.69
CA ARG A 220 21.19 -0.56 12.78
C ARG A 220 21.48 0.45 13.90
N VAL A 221 22.54 0.19 14.67
CA VAL A 221 23.17 1.13 15.59
C VAL A 221 24.67 1.17 15.36
N VAL A 222 25.29 2.32 15.59
CA VAL A 222 26.73 2.52 15.50
C VAL A 222 27.28 2.74 16.91
N ILE A 223 28.36 2.04 17.27
CA ILE A 223 29.08 2.23 18.51
C ILE A 223 30.42 2.89 18.16
N ASN A 224 30.73 3.99 18.82
CA ASN A 224 31.95 4.79 18.56
C ASN A 224 32.39 5.46 19.86
N HIS A 225 33.45 4.92 20.45
CA HIS A 225 34.07 5.42 21.68
C HIS A 225 35.08 6.53 21.43
#